data_00767006f89f4aceb78437081ed85923
#
_entry.id   00767006f89f4aceb78437081ed85923
#
_cell.length_a   1.000
_cell.length_b   1.000
_cell.length_c   1.000
_cell.angle_alpha   90.00
_cell.angle_beta   90.00
_cell.angle_gamma   90.00
#
_symmetry.space_group_name_H-M   'P 1'
#
loop_
_entity.id
_entity.type
_entity.pdbx_description
1 polymer ?
#
loop_
_entity_poly.entity_id
_entity_poly.type
_entity_poly.pdbx_seq_one_letter_code
_entity_poly.pdbx_strand_id
1 'polypeptide(L)'
;MKILVACEESQAVTKELRKLGHESFSCDLLPCSGGHPEWHYQQDVFDVINKGWDMMIAHPPCTFLAVSGARWLYNKDGSKNEERWKNQAEALDFVQRLMDAPIDKIAIENPISVISSNIRKPEQIIQPWMFGDKAQKSTCLWLKNLPLLEPTDIVEKGEFVEFISKKGVKKKQPKWYFDALKNAKTPAERRTLRSKTFKGIAEAMAKQWTL
;
A
#
# COMPACT_ATOMS: atom_id res chain seq x y z
N MET A 1 -13.55 -15.12 -10.38
CA MET A 1 -13.21 -13.76 -10.89
C MET A 1 -11.77 -13.76 -11.38
N LYS A 2 -11.48 -12.95 -12.40
CA LYS A 2 -10.12 -12.65 -12.86
C LYS A 2 -9.65 -11.32 -12.24
N ILE A 3 -8.62 -11.37 -11.40
CA ILE A 3 -8.25 -10.26 -10.52
C ILE A 3 -6.80 -9.85 -10.73
N LEU A 4 -6.55 -8.54 -10.90
CA LEU A 4 -5.23 -7.96 -10.94
C LEU A 4 -4.86 -7.38 -9.57
N VAL A 5 -3.72 -7.78 -9.01
CA VAL A 5 -3.12 -7.10 -7.86
C VAL A 5 -1.92 -6.29 -8.34
N ALA A 6 -2.14 -5.00 -8.54
CA ALA A 6 -1.16 -4.09 -9.13
C ALA A 6 -0.18 -3.54 -8.09
N CYS A 7 1.08 -3.39 -8.48
CA CYS A 7 2.19 -2.95 -7.62
C CYS A 7 2.38 -3.88 -6.40
N GLU A 8 2.36 -5.19 -6.64
CA GLU A 8 2.52 -6.22 -5.61
C GLU A 8 3.55 -7.29 -6.04
N GLU A 9 4.79 -7.17 -5.62
CA GLU A 9 5.83 -8.19 -5.80
C GLU A 9 5.72 -9.34 -4.79
N SER A 10 5.14 -9.06 -3.61
CA SER A 10 5.07 -9.99 -2.47
C SER A 10 4.00 -11.06 -2.59
N GLN A 11 3.00 -10.85 -3.45
CA GLN A 11 1.83 -11.72 -3.62
C GLN A 11 1.03 -11.97 -2.33
N ALA A 12 1.05 -11.02 -1.38
CA ALA A 12 0.32 -11.17 -0.12
C ALA A 12 -1.19 -11.30 -0.36
N VAL A 13 -1.77 -10.39 -1.16
CA VAL A 13 -3.20 -10.42 -1.52
C VAL A 13 -3.46 -11.45 -2.61
N THR A 14 -2.58 -11.55 -3.61
CA THR A 14 -2.70 -12.53 -4.70
C THR A 14 -2.87 -13.95 -4.18
N LYS A 15 -2.06 -14.36 -3.21
CA LYS A 15 -2.15 -15.71 -2.62
C LYS A 15 -3.47 -15.96 -1.88
N GLU A 16 -4.00 -14.98 -1.17
CA GLU A 16 -5.28 -15.14 -0.47
C GLU A 16 -6.45 -15.24 -1.46
N LEU A 17 -6.42 -14.48 -2.55
CA LEU A 17 -7.39 -14.62 -3.65
C LEU A 17 -7.32 -16.00 -4.33
N ARG A 18 -6.09 -16.52 -4.58
CA ARG A 18 -5.87 -17.85 -5.15
C ARG A 18 -6.41 -18.97 -4.25
N LYS A 19 -6.24 -18.86 -2.93
CA LYS A 19 -6.82 -19.82 -1.96
C LYS A 19 -8.33 -19.91 -2.05
N LEU A 20 -9.01 -18.84 -2.43
CA LEU A 20 -10.46 -18.79 -2.64
C LEU A 20 -10.88 -19.22 -4.05
N GLY A 21 -9.94 -19.71 -4.87
CA GLY A 21 -10.22 -20.22 -6.22
C GLY A 21 -10.32 -19.16 -7.31
N HIS A 22 -9.89 -17.92 -7.05
CA HIS A 22 -9.91 -16.86 -8.05
C HIS A 22 -8.68 -16.92 -8.97
N GLU A 23 -8.86 -16.54 -10.24
CA GLU A 23 -7.79 -16.34 -11.21
C GLU A 23 -7.11 -15.00 -10.94
N SER A 24 -6.17 -14.96 -9.98
CA SER A 24 -5.53 -13.76 -9.51
C SER A 24 -4.07 -13.68 -9.94
N PHE A 25 -3.63 -12.52 -10.40
CA PHE A 25 -2.25 -12.24 -10.80
C PHE A 25 -1.74 -10.96 -10.15
N SER A 26 -0.51 -11.03 -9.64
CA SER A 26 0.24 -9.83 -9.22
C SER A 26 0.94 -9.19 -10.42
N CYS A 27 1.21 -7.89 -10.34
CA CYS A 27 2.01 -7.14 -11.31
C CYS A 27 2.89 -6.14 -10.57
N ASP A 28 4.20 -6.16 -10.86
CA ASP A 28 5.17 -5.18 -10.35
C ASP A 28 6.36 -5.11 -11.31
N LEU A 29 7.12 -4.01 -11.27
CA LEU A 29 8.39 -3.89 -11.99
C LEU A 29 9.49 -4.79 -11.37
N LEU A 30 9.35 -5.08 -10.07
CA LEU A 30 10.25 -5.98 -9.35
C LEU A 30 9.88 -7.45 -9.61
N PRO A 31 10.86 -8.37 -9.54
CA PRO A 31 10.57 -9.78 -9.62
C PRO A 31 9.75 -10.23 -8.41
N CYS A 32 8.94 -11.27 -8.61
CA CYS A 32 8.12 -11.87 -7.58
C CYS A 32 8.94 -12.32 -6.36
N SER A 33 8.56 -11.87 -5.17
CA SER A 33 9.10 -12.35 -3.90
C SER A 33 8.14 -13.31 -3.17
N GLY A 34 6.93 -13.49 -3.69
CA GLY A 34 5.88 -14.30 -3.08
C GLY A 34 5.99 -15.82 -3.31
N GLY A 35 6.89 -16.25 -4.19
CA GLY A 35 7.16 -17.68 -4.45
C GLY A 35 6.39 -18.29 -5.63
N HIS A 36 5.55 -17.52 -6.33
CA HIS A 36 4.72 -17.98 -7.44
C HIS A 36 4.93 -17.10 -8.68
N PRO A 37 6.11 -17.18 -9.35
CA PRO A 37 6.40 -16.37 -10.53
C PRO A 37 5.41 -16.60 -11.68
N GLU A 38 4.77 -17.76 -11.76
CA GLU A 38 3.74 -18.11 -12.73
C GLU A 38 2.43 -17.30 -12.57
N TRP A 39 2.25 -16.63 -11.42
CA TRP A 39 1.13 -15.72 -11.14
C TRP A 39 1.55 -14.26 -11.15
N HIS A 40 2.70 -13.94 -11.75
CA HIS A 40 3.29 -12.62 -11.69
C HIS A 40 3.61 -12.05 -13.08
N TYR A 41 3.14 -10.83 -13.33
CA TYR A 41 3.57 -10.02 -14.47
C TYR A 41 4.69 -9.07 -14.02
N GLN A 42 5.94 -9.39 -14.38
CA GLN A 42 7.07 -8.49 -14.10
C GLN A 42 7.17 -7.43 -15.20
N GLN A 43 6.29 -6.44 -15.19
CA GLN A 43 6.22 -5.37 -16.19
C GLN A 43 5.42 -4.17 -15.67
N ASP A 44 5.31 -3.11 -16.49
CA ASP A 44 4.44 -1.99 -16.16
C ASP A 44 2.99 -2.44 -16.08
N VAL A 45 2.27 -1.97 -15.05
CA VAL A 45 0.87 -2.30 -14.85
C VAL A 45 -0.01 -1.87 -16.04
N PHE A 46 0.34 -0.77 -16.71
CA PHE A 46 -0.42 -0.28 -17.87
C PHE A 46 -0.30 -1.16 -19.11
N ASP A 47 0.68 -2.07 -19.17
CA ASP A 47 0.78 -3.09 -20.23
C ASP A 47 -0.19 -4.26 -20.01
N VAL A 48 -0.70 -4.42 -18.79
CA VAL A 48 -1.61 -5.51 -18.43
C VAL A 48 -3.01 -5.05 -18.03
N ILE A 49 -3.19 -3.78 -17.70
CA ILE A 49 -4.43 -3.23 -17.11
C ILE A 49 -5.68 -3.48 -17.98
N ASN A 50 -5.50 -3.62 -19.29
CA ASN A 50 -6.58 -3.83 -20.26
C ASN A 50 -6.83 -5.31 -20.62
N LYS A 51 -6.29 -6.29 -19.86
CA LYS A 51 -6.45 -7.73 -20.16
C LYS A 51 -7.78 -8.34 -19.68
N GLY A 52 -8.83 -7.53 -19.48
CA GLY A 52 -10.17 -7.99 -19.10
C GLY A 52 -10.25 -8.50 -17.65
N TRP A 53 -9.95 -7.62 -16.69
CA TRP A 53 -10.04 -7.89 -15.26
C TRP A 53 -11.44 -7.57 -14.73
N ASP A 54 -11.97 -8.42 -13.86
CA ASP A 54 -13.21 -8.17 -13.12
C ASP A 54 -12.97 -7.19 -11.95
N MET A 55 -11.75 -7.23 -11.36
CA MET A 55 -11.36 -6.40 -10.24
C MET A 55 -9.87 -6.08 -10.27
N MET A 56 -9.49 -4.91 -9.75
CA MET A 56 -8.11 -4.53 -9.46
C MET A 56 -7.97 -4.11 -8.01
N ILE A 57 -6.95 -4.63 -7.33
CA ILE A 57 -6.45 -4.12 -6.05
C ILE A 57 -5.06 -3.57 -6.31
N ALA A 58 -4.79 -2.30 -6.01
CA ALA A 58 -3.52 -1.66 -6.33
C ALA A 58 -2.85 -1.06 -5.09
N HIS A 59 -1.53 -1.26 -4.98
CA HIS A 59 -0.66 -0.75 -3.93
C HIS A 59 0.39 0.22 -4.50
N PRO A 60 -0.03 1.38 -5.07
CA PRO A 60 0.91 2.28 -5.73
C PRO A 60 2.03 2.75 -4.79
N PRO A 61 3.27 2.92 -5.29
CA PRO A 61 4.41 3.32 -4.48
C PRO A 61 4.16 4.61 -3.71
N CYS A 62 4.26 4.58 -2.38
CA CYS A 62 3.96 5.72 -1.51
C CYS A 62 5.13 6.70 -1.31
N THR A 63 6.29 6.50 -1.93
CA THR A 63 7.54 7.25 -1.70
C THR A 63 7.36 8.76 -1.87
N PHE A 64 6.62 9.18 -2.87
CA PHE A 64 6.35 10.59 -3.17
C PHE A 64 4.96 11.05 -2.71
N LEU A 65 4.12 10.14 -2.26
CA LEU A 65 2.73 10.38 -1.88
C LEU A 65 2.54 10.53 -0.37
N ALA A 66 3.23 9.72 0.45
CA ALA A 66 3.04 9.70 1.89
C ALA A 66 3.39 11.03 2.56
N VAL A 67 2.53 11.54 3.45
CA VAL A 67 2.75 12.80 4.19
C VAL A 67 4.03 12.79 5.03
N SER A 68 4.52 11.62 5.43
CA SER A 68 5.81 11.50 6.14
C SER A 68 7.00 11.94 5.30
N GLY A 69 6.86 12.01 3.98
CA GLY A 69 7.85 12.49 3.03
C GLY A 69 7.75 13.97 2.67
N ALA A 70 6.73 14.69 3.14
CA ALA A 70 6.44 16.07 2.76
C ALA A 70 7.59 17.06 3.04
N ARG A 71 8.37 16.83 4.09
CA ARG A 71 9.55 17.66 4.42
C ARG A 71 10.59 17.71 3.30
N TRP A 72 10.63 16.75 2.41
CA TRP A 72 11.58 16.66 1.31
C TRP A 72 11.15 17.44 0.05
N LEU A 73 9.95 18.03 0.07
CA LEU A 73 9.47 18.93 -0.99
C LEU A 73 10.21 20.28 -0.98
N TYR A 74 10.93 20.56 0.11
CA TYR A 74 11.70 21.78 0.26
C TYR A 74 13.15 21.46 0.64
N ASN A 75 14.06 22.24 0.12
CA ASN A 75 15.47 22.22 0.43
C ASN A 75 15.73 22.78 1.85
N LYS A 76 16.97 22.69 2.34
CA LYS A 76 17.33 23.21 3.66
C LYS A 76 17.22 24.74 3.77
N ASP A 77 17.35 25.46 2.65
CA ASP A 77 17.21 26.91 2.53
C ASP A 77 15.77 27.38 2.37
N GLY A 78 14.81 26.45 2.36
CA GLY A 78 13.37 26.73 2.18
C GLY A 78 12.91 26.82 0.73
N SER A 79 13.81 26.74 -0.24
CA SER A 79 13.43 26.68 -1.65
C SER A 79 12.74 25.38 -2.01
N LYS A 80 11.93 25.38 -3.08
CA LYS A 80 11.31 24.17 -3.60
C LYS A 80 12.34 23.20 -4.13
N ASN A 81 12.17 21.91 -3.84
CA ASN A 81 12.89 20.83 -4.49
C ASN A 81 12.10 20.44 -5.75
N GLU A 82 12.43 21.06 -6.89
CA GLU A 82 11.68 20.92 -8.13
C GLU A 82 11.58 19.44 -8.61
N GLU A 83 12.67 18.68 -8.49
CA GLU A 83 12.67 17.25 -8.81
C GLU A 83 11.65 16.47 -7.95
N ARG A 84 11.61 16.76 -6.67
CA ARG A 84 10.68 16.09 -5.76
C ARG A 84 9.23 16.45 -6.03
N TRP A 85 8.96 17.71 -6.38
CA TRP A 85 7.63 18.16 -6.80
C TRP A 85 7.19 17.50 -8.11
N LYS A 86 8.10 17.40 -9.09
CA LYS A 86 7.84 16.69 -10.34
C LYS A 86 7.50 15.21 -10.07
N ASN A 87 8.33 14.52 -9.30
CA ASN A 87 8.10 13.10 -8.95
C ASN A 87 6.79 12.90 -8.18
N GLN A 88 6.36 13.87 -7.36
CA GLN A 88 5.06 13.80 -6.69
C GLN A 88 3.91 13.95 -7.67
N ALA A 89 4.00 14.87 -8.62
CA ALA A 89 2.99 15.06 -9.66
C ALA A 89 2.85 13.80 -10.53
N GLU A 90 3.96 13.18 -10.95
CA GLU A 90 3.97 11.91 -11.69
C GLU A 90 3.36 10.77 -10.88
N ALA A 91 3.63 10.70 -9.56
CA ALA A 91 3.03 9.70 -8.69
C ALA A 91 1.52 9.90 -8.51
N LEU A 92 1.03 11.15 -8.48
CA LEU A 92 -0.40 11.44 -8.44
C LEU A 92 -1.08 11.08 -9.76
N ASP A 93 -0.47 11.40 -10.91
CA ASP A 93 -0.96 10.99 -12.23
C ASP A 93 -1.06 9.46 -12.34
N PHE A 94 -0.04 8.75 -11.88
CA PHE A 94 -0.05 7.28 -11.84
C PHE A 94 -1.25 6.74 -11.04
N VAL A 95 -1.53 7.29 -9.86
CA VAL A 95 -2.69 6.89 -9.05
C VAL A 95 -4.01 7.23 -9.75
N GLN A 96 -4.11 8.43 -10.35
CA GLN A 96 -5.31 8.83 -11.09
C GLN A 96 -5.59 7.85 -12.24
N ARG A 97 -4.58 7.50 -13.02
CA ARG A 97 -4.72 6.52 -14.13
C ARG A 97 -5.14 5.14 -13.65
N LEU A 98 -4.70 4.70 -12.46
CA LEU A 98 -5.19 3.44 -11.86
C LEU A 98 -6.66 3.55 -11.45
N MET A 99 -7.08 4.68 -10.88
CA MET A 99 -8.48 4.92 -10.50
C MET A 99 -9.42 4.96 -11.71
N ASP A 100 -8.93 5.48 -12.85
CA ASP A 100 -9.67 5.65 -14.10
C ASP A 100 -9.62 4.40 -15.00
N ALA A 101 -8.97 3.33 -14.55
CA ALA A 101 -8.87 2.09 -15.33
C ALA A 101 -10.27 1.56 -15.72
N PRO A 102 -10.40 0.95 -16.92
CA PRO A 102 -11.67 0.40 -17.41
C PRO A 102 -11.99 -0.95 -16.75
N ILE A 103 -11.94 -0.96 -15.41
CA ILE A 103 -12.22 -2.11 -14.55
C ILE A 103 -13.39 -1.72 -13.65
N ASP A 104 -14.35 -2.62 -13.49
CA ASP A 104 -15.57 -2.33 -12.74
C ASP A 104 -15.30 -2.14 -11.25
N LYS A 105 -14.55 -3.02 -10.62
CA LYS A 105 -14.23 -3.01 -9.21
C LYS A 105 -12.77 -2.62 -8.97
N ILE A 106 -12.52 -1.50 -8.29
CA ILE A 106 -11.15 -1.04 -8.01
C ILE A 106 -10.98 -0.69 -6.54
N ALA A 107 -9.90 -1.15 -5.93
CA ALA A 107 -9.40 -0.70 -4.64
C ALA A 107 -7.97 -0.16 -4.80
N ILE A 108 -7.72 1.08 -4.35
CA ILE A 108 -6.38 1.64 -4.23
C ILE A 108 -6.03 1.70 -2.75
N GLU A 109 -4.91 1.10 -2.36
CA GLU A 109 -4.37 1.15 -0.99
C GLU A 109 -3.16 2.07 -0.93
N ASN A 110 -3.14 2.99 0.02
CA ASN A 110 -1.96 3.80 0.31
C ASN A 110 -1.99 4.27 1.78
N PRO A 111 -0.86 4.60 2.41
CA PRO A 111 -0.89 5.25 3.71
C PRO A 111 -1.52 6.65 3.64
N ILE A 112 -1.64 7.35 4.78
CA ILE A 112 -2.04 8.76 4.80
C ILE A 112 -1.13 9.54 3.84
N SER A 113 -1.71 10.12 2.81
CA SER A 113 -0.98 10.67 1.67
C SER A 113 -1.64 11.91 1.06
N VAL A 114 -0.91 12.56 0.18
CA VAL A 114 -1.39 13.73 -0.58
C VAL A 114 -2.47 13.37 -1.63
N ILE A 115 -2.75 12.10 -1.87
CA ILE A 115 -3.88 11.65 -2.70
C ILE A 115 -5.17 12.26 -2.18
N SER A 116 -5.36 12.26 -0.85
CA SER A 116 -6.59 12.77 -0.20
C SER A 116 -6.86 14.26 -0.45
N SER A 117 -5.84 15.06 -0.68
CA SER A 117 -5.95 16.51 -0.93
C SER A 117 -5.88 16.89 -2.42
N ASN A 118 -5.35 16.02 -3.28
CA ASN A 118 -5.12 16.32 -4.68
C ASN A 118 -6.08 15.58 -5.63
N ILE A 119 -6.57 14.41 -5.25
CA ILE A 119 -7.50 13.61 -6.06
C ILE A 119 -8.86 13.55 -5.37
N ARG A 120 -8.99 12.74 -4.34
CA ARG A 120 -10.22 12.64 -3.52
C ARG A 120 -9.93 11.99 -2.17
N LYS A 121 -10.82 12.17 -1.20
CA LYS A 121 -10.73 11.52 0.11
C LYS A 121 -10.93 10.00 -0.04
N PRO A 122 -10.28 9.18 0.80
CA PRO A 122 -10.54 7.74 0.83
C PRO A 122 -11.94 7.45 1.39
N GLU A 123 -12.56 6.38 0.93
CA GLU A 123 -13.82 5.88 1.47
C GLU A 123 -13.64 5.33 2.88
N GLN A 124 -12.44 4.79 3.18
CA GLN A 124 -12.17 4.18 4.47
C GLN A 124 -10.71 4.33 4.89
N ILE A 125 -10.47 4.39 6.21
CA ILE A 125 -9.15 4.26 6.82
C ILE A 125 -9.20 3.08 7.77
N ILE A 126 -8.37 2.07 7.50
CA ILE A 126 -8.28 0.84 8.30
C ILE A 126 -6.97 0.75 9.06
N GLN A 127 -6.91 -0.18 10.01
CA GLN A 127 -5.74 -0.47 10.82
C GLN A 127 -5.52 -1.98 10.91
N PRO A 128 -4.28 -2.48 10.94
CA PRO A 128 -4.00 -3.92 11.05
C PRO A 128 -4.63 -4.58 12.29
N TRP A 129 -4.71 -3.87 13.42
CA TRP A 129 -5.32 -4.40 14.64
C TRP A 129 -6.83 -4.67 14.52
N MET A 130 -7.50 -4.16 13.50
CA MET A 130 -8.90 -4.48 13.19
C MET A 130 -9.04 -5.85 12.50
N PHE A 131 -7.92 -6.44 12.06
CA PHE A 131 -7.84 -7.65 11.23
C PHE A 131 -6.86 -8.70 11.81
N GLY A 132 -6.64 -8.72 13.13
CA GLY A 132 -5.86 -9.74 13.81
C GLY A 132 -4.34 -9.48 13.93
N ASP A 133 -3.82 -8.41 13.34
CA ASP A 133 -2.40 -8.07 13.42
C ASP A 133 -2.16 -6.99 14.49
N LYS A 134 -1.43 -7.31 15.58
CA LYS A 134 -1.12 -6.37 16.68
C LYS A 134 -0.21 -5.24 16.24
N ALA A 135 -0.69 -4.36 15.36
CA ALA A 135 0.06 -3.26 14.77
C ALA A 135 -0.83 -2.05 14.47
N GLN A 136 -0.21 -0.86 14.42
CA GLN A 136 -0.84 0.38 13.96
C GLN A 136 -0.15 0.85 12.67
N LYS A 137 -0.89 0.89 11.58
CA LYS A 137 -0.51 1.47 10.29
C LYS A 137 -1.78 1.97 9.62
N SER A 138 -2.03 3.28 9.70
CA SER A 138 -3.18 3.87 9.00
C SER A 138 -3.07 3.62 7.50
N THR A 139 -4.02 2.86 6.99
CA THR A 139 -4.10 2.43 5.60
C THR A 139 -5.39 3.00 5.02
N CYS A 140 -5.26 3.86 4.02
CA CYS A 140 -6.38 4.47 3.31
C CYS A 140 -6.79 3.59 2.13
N LEU A 141 -8.10 3.47 1.92
CA LEU A 141 -8.71 2.75 0.81
C LEU A 141 -9.56 3.69 -0.02
N TRP A 142 -9.24 3.81 -1.31
CA TRP A 142 -10.07 4.47 -2.33
C TRP A 142 -10.76 3.40 -3.13
N LEU A 143 -12.10 3.35 -3.06
CA LEU A 143 -12.90 2.26 -3.57
C LEU A 143 -13.78 2.71 -4.75
N LYS A 144 -13.95 1.84 -5.74
CA LYS A 144 -14.91 1.93 -6.82
C LYS A 144 -15.70 0.62 -6.86
N ASN A 145 -17.01 0.68 -6.68
CA ASN A 145 -17.93 -0.47 -6.69
C ASN A 145 -17.53 -1.63 -5.75
N LEU A 146 -16.90 -1.31 -4.63
CA LEU A 146 -16.52 -2.26 -3.59
C LEU A 146 -17.07 -1.81 -2.23
N PRO A 147 -17.52 -2.74 -1.37
CA PRO A 147 -17.97 -2.42 -0.03
C PRO A 147 -16.78 -1.99 0.87
N LEU A 148 -17.07 -1.28 1.95
CA LEU A 148 -16.11 -1.06 3.02
C LEU A 148 -15.71 -2.39 3.64
N LEU A 149 -14.46 -2.50 4.12
CA LEU A 149 -14.01 -3.68 4.84
C LEU A 149 -14.53 -3.65 6.28
N GLU A 150 -15.18 -4.73 6.67
CA GLU A 150 -15.59 -4.97 8.06
C GLU A 150 -14.42 -5.59 8.85
N PRO A 151 -14.18 -5.15 10.09
CA PRO A 151 -13.18 -5.79 10.96
C PRO A 151 -13.47 -7.28 11.14
N THR A 152 -12.42 -8.11 11.02
CA THR A 152 -12.56 -9.57 11.13
C THR A 152 -12.11 -10.12 12.48
N ASP A 153 -11.11 -9.47 13.11
CA ASP A 153 -10.54 -9.87 14.40
C ASP A 153 -9.92 -8.65 15.09
N ILE A 154 -10.65 -8.06 16.04
CA ILE A 154 -10.21 -6.87 16.76
C ILE A 154 -9.29 -7.28 17.90
N VAL A 155 -7.99 -6.99 17.73
CA VAL A 155 -6.95 -7.28 18.72
C VAL A 155 -6.37 -5.99 19.31
N GLU A 156 -5.43 -6.12 20.26
CA GLU A 156 -4.67 -5.00 20.80
C GLU A 156 -3.90 -4.26 19.72
N LYS A 157 -3.78 -2.94 19.87
CA LYS A 157 -3.13 -2.03 18.89
C LYS A 157 -1.63 -2.24 18.72
N GLY A 158 -1.04 -3.18 19.47
CA GLY A 158 0.40 -3.46 19.47
C GLY A 158 1.20 -2.52 20.35
N GLU A 159 2.46 -2.88 20.56
CA GLU A 159 3.38 -2.15 21.43
C GLU A 159 3.93 -0.88 20.77
N PHE A 160 4.33 0.07 21.62
CA PHE A 160 5.05 1.28 21.22
C PHE A 160 6.44 1.32 21.86
N VAL A 161 7.40 1.85 21.14
CA VAL A 161 8.74 2.18 21.64
C VAL A 161 8.83 3.68 21.82
N GLU A 162 9.23 4.12 23.01
CA GLU A 162 9.58 5.50 23.29
C GLU A 162 11.09 5.69 23.13
N PHE A 163 11.50 6.75 22.48
CA PHE A 163 12.92 7.07 22.27
C PHE A 163 13.13 8.58 22.20
N ILE A 164 14.36 9.00 22.49
CA ILE A 164 14.76 10.39 22.34
C ILE A 164 15.38 10.59 20.95
N SER A 165 14.83 11.51 20.18
CA SER A 165 15.37 11.87 18.87
C SER A 165 16.72 12.57 18.98
N LYS A 166 17.50 12.64 17.88
CA LYS A 166 18.78 13.39 17.83
C LYS A 166 18.66 14.86 18.22
N LYS A 167 17.44 15.42 18.23
CA LYS A 167 17.13 16.80 18.66
C LYS A 167 16.68 16.88 20.13
N GLY A 168 16.87 15.82 20.94
CA GLY A 168 16.44 15.77 22.34
C GLY A 168 14.93 15.64 22.57
N VAL A 169 14.13 15.47 21.54
CA VAL A 169 12.66 15.39 21.65
C VAL A 169 12.24 13.93 21.90
N LYS A 170 11.44 13.70 22.95
CA LYS A 170 10.80 12.40 23.25
C LYS A 170 9.79 12.08 22.16
N LYS A 171 9.91 10.91 21.56
CA LYS A 171 9.04 10.39 20.50
C LYS A 171 8.54 9.02 20.85
N LYS A 172 7.33 8.71 20.35
CA LYS A 172 6.69 7.41 20.46
C LYS A 172 6.40 6.86 19.06
N GLN A 173 6.67 5.58 18.83
CA GLN A 173 6.52 4.95 17.52
C GLN A 173 6.05 3.51 17.67
N PRO A 174 5.18 2.97 16.79
CA PRO A 174 4.81 1.56 16.81
C PRO A 174 6.06 0.67 16.75
N LYS A 175 6.10 -0.35 17.61
CA LYS A 175 7.27 -1.24 17.75
C LYS A 175 7.62 -1.93 16.43
N TRP A 176 6.64 -2.46 15.70
CA TRP A 176 6.86 -3.11 14.41
C TRP A 176 7.59 -2.21 13.40
N TYR A 177 7.23 -0.91 13.38
CA TYR A 177 7.85 0.08 12.52
C TYR A 177 9.27 0.42 12.97
N PHE A 178 9.47 0.55 14.30
CA PHE A 178 10.78 0.78 14.90
C PHE A 178 11.73 -0.39 14.62
N ASP A 179 11.26 -1.61 14.79
CA ASP A 179 12.02 -2.84 14.54
C ASP A 179 12.39 -2.96 13.04
N ALA A 180 11.47 -2.65 12.14
CA ALA A 180 11.76 -2.59 10.70
C ALA A 180 12.86 -1.57 10.36
N LEU A 181 12.88 -0.42 11.02
CA LEU A 181 13.95 0.58 10.84
C LEU A 181 15.29 0.11 11.39
N LYS A 182 15.29 -0.58 12.53
CA LYS A 182 16.49 -1.08 13.23
C LYS A 182 17.11 -2.27 12.50
N ASN A 183 16.30 -3.18 11.99
CA ASN A 183 16.74 -4.46 11.42
C ASN A 183 17.11 -4.34 9.93
N ALA A 184 16.62 -3.33 9.23
CA ALA A 184 16.96 -3.12 7.82
C ALA A 184 18.42 -2.71 7.63
N LYS A 185 19.15 -3.45 6.81
CA LYS A 185 20.56 -3.19 6.46
C LYS A 185 20.69 -2.13 5.36
N THR A 186 19.69 -2.03 4.48
CA THR A 186 19.70 -1.12 3.33
C THR A 186 18.43 -0.25 3.28
N PRO A 187 18.45 0.91 2.58
CA PRO A 187 17.24 1.70 2.33
C PRO A 187 16.16 0.92 1.54
N ALA A 188 16.57 0.01 0.65
CA ALA A 188 15.65 -0.83 -0.11
C ALA A 188 14.92 -1.83 0.81
N GLU A 189 15.68 -2.58 1.63
CA GLU A 189 15.12 -3.51 2.62
C GLU A 189 14.18 -2.81 3.60
N ARG A 190 14.54 -1.59 4.04
CA ARG A 190 13.68 -0.77 4.89
C ARG A 190 12.35 -0.43 4.21
N ARG A 191 12.35 -0.12 2.92
CA ARG A 191 11.11 0.11 2.15
C ARG A 191 10.27 -1.14 2.13
N THR A 192 10.84 -2.28 1.75
CA THR A 192 10.15 -3.58 1.70
C THR A 192 9.51 -3.96 3.04
N LEU A 193 10.26 -3.85 4.16
CA LEU A 193 9.72 -4.15 5.49
C LEU A 193 8.55 -3.24 5.90
N ARG A 194 8.53 -1.99 5.42
CA ARG A 194 7.48 -1.01 5.74
C ARG A 194 6.28 -1.04 4.80
N SER A 195 6.46 -1.45 3.56
CA SER A 195 5.39 -1.54 2.54
C SER A 195 4.56 -2.81 2.66
N LYS A 196 5.04 -3.80 3.39
CA LYS A 196 4.42 -5.11 3.52
C LYS A 196 2.93 -5.00 3.92
N THR A 197 2.07 -5.65 3.15
CA THR A 197 0.65 -5.82 3.47
C THR A 197 0.50 -6.79 4.63
N PHE A 198 -0.28 -6.42 5.65
CA PHE A 198 -0.59 -7.28 6.78
C PHE A 198 -1.51 -8.42 6.36
N LYS A 199 -1.28 -9.60 6.94
CA LYS A 199 -1.98 -10.83 6.55
C LYS A 199 -3.49 -10.73 6.72
N GLY A 200 -3.95 -10.25 7.87
CA GLY A 200 -5.40 -10.11 8.13
C GLY A 200 -6.08 -9.14 7.18
N ILE A 201 -5.40 -8.06 6.76
CA ILE A 201 -5.93 -7.13 5.75
C ILE A 201 -6.02 -7.83 4.39
N ALA A 202 -4.99 -8.58 3.96
CA ALA A 202 -5.00 -9.32 2.70
C ALA A 202 -6.14 -10.36 2.66
N GLU A 203 -6.33 -11.12 3.76
CA GLU A 203 -7.42 -12.07 3.91
C GLU A 203 -8.80 -11.40 3.85
N ALA A 204 -8.96 -10.24 4.52
CA ALA A 204 -10.22 -9.48 4.49
C ALA A 204 -10.54 -8.94 3.09
N MET A 205 -9.55 -8.36 2.39
CA MET A 205 -9.70 -7.90 1.01
C MET A 205 -10.12 -9.06 0.08
N ALA A 206 -9.42 -10.19 0.17
CA ALA A 206 -9.73 -11.33 -0.66
C ALA A 206 -11.15 -11.87 -0.38
N LYS A 207 -11.52 -12.04 0.87
CA LYS A 207 -12.79 -12.67 1.25
C LYS A 207 -13.99 -11.73 1.05
N GLN A 208 -13.88 -10.45 1.44
CA GLN A 208 -15.05 -9.56 1.48
C GLN A 208 -15.34 -8.90 0.12
N TRP A 209 -14.35 -8.75 -0.75
CA TRP A 209 -14.54 -8.12 -2.06
C TRP A 209 -14.85 -9.12 -3.19
N THR A 210 -14.82 -10.42 -2.89
CA THR A 210 -15.12 -11.48 -3.87
C THR A 210 -16.42 -12.24 -3.58
N LEU A 211 -17.18 -11.80 -2.58
CA LEU A 211 -18.53 -12.31 -2.25
C LEU A 211 -19.56 -11.86 -3.28
#